data_214c7c2703ed4c90d41d46178b33e115
#
_entry.id   214c7c2703ed4c90d41d46178b33e115
#
_cell.length_a   1.000
_cell.length_b   1.000
_cell.length_c   1.000
_cell.angle_alpha   90.00
_cell.angle_beta   90.00
_cell.angle_gamma   90.00
#
_symmetry.space_group_name_H-M   'P 1'
#
loop_
_entity.id
_entity.type
_entity.pdbx_description
1 polymer ?
#
loop_
_entity_poly.entity_id
_entity_poly.type
_entity_poly.pdbx_seq_one_letter_code
_entity_poly.pdbx_strand_id
1 'polypeptide(L)'
;SLTPGAKEPTHENASGDLARHASVSARPPAQLDRTDSTRTTPQRSERYRWSLGDYMLGKTIGAGSMGKVKYGCHKVTGEKVAVKIIPRHTSVNAVQHQAREKAKRHPGQASSQSDQELNAALQRAAAKDKSKEVRILREGSLQLLLRHPYICGMREMIVHHNHYYMVFEYINGGQMLDYIISHGRLRERSARNFARQIGSALQYCHANNVVHRDLKIENILISKSGNIKIIDFGLSNLYSPHSHLNTFCGSLYFAAPELLNARVYTGPEVDVWSFGVVLYVLVCGKVPFDDQNMPALHAKIKRGQVEYPVWLSPECKQLLSRMLVTNPQQRASLQEVMTHPWMMKGFDYVEPAHLPARVPLRPGMLDRAVIEGMTGFEFGTAPEIEARLNELLRSDGYQAALAHWEQQQNPGAATTAAEQRSTNGDEERSNSEQGRNRLSRSFSG
;
A
#
# COMPACT_ATOMS: atom_id res chain seq x y z
N SER A 1 -5.43 57.38 -32.65
CA SER A 1 -4.54 57.74 -31.52
C SER A 1 -4.30 56.55 -30.63
N LEU A 2 -3.11 55.92 -30.84
CA LEU A 2 -2.28 55.23 -29.87
C LEU A 2 -2.93 54.21 -28.87
N THR A 3 -2.79 52.94 -29.22
CA THR A 3 -2.77 51.79 -28.31
C THR A 3 -1.43 51.68 -27.61
N PRO A 4 -1.34 51.21 -26.34
CA PRO A 4 -0.11 50.66 -25.79
C PRO A 4 -0.23 49.14 -25.62
N GLY A 5 0.91 48.50 -25.95
CA GLY A 5 1.11 47.08 -26.10
C GLY A 5 0.90 46.23 -24.85
N ALA A 6 0.38 45.05 -25.09
CA ALA A 6 0.36 43.95 -24.16
C ALA A 6 1.75 43.30 -24.08
N LYS A 7 2.36 43.31 -22.90
CA LYS A 7 3.53 42.50 -22.60
C LYS A 7 3.09 41.03 -22.35
N GLU A 8 3.70 40.10 -23.06
CA GLU A 8 3.66 38.67 -22.78
C GLU A 8 4.17 38.38 -21.35
N PRO A 9 3.54 37.48 -20.59
CA PRO A 9 4.12 37.02 -19.34
C PRO A 9 5.19 35.96 -19.61
N THR A 10 6.39 36.27 -19.16
CA THR A 10 7.55 35.37 -19.14
C THR A 10 7.25 34.09 -18.37
N HIS A 11 7.65 32.95 -18.93
CA HIS A 11 7.65 31.61 -18.32
C HIS A 11 8.65 31.53 -17.17
N GLU A 12 8.24 31.85 -15.95
CA GLU A 12 8.98 31.50 -14.74
C GLU A 12 8.01 30.98 -13.67
N ASN A 13 8.43 29.84 -13.03
CA ASN A 13 7.92 29.27 -11.79
C ASN A 13 6.82 28.20 -11.81
N ALA A 14 6.98 27.12 -12.58
CA ALA A 14 6.22 25.87 -12.33
C ALA A 14 6.98 24.85 -11.44
N SER A 15 8.30 25.00 -11.22
CA SER A 15 9.11 24.08 -10.39
C SER A 15 9.22 24.48 -8.93
N GLY A 16 8.73 25.65 -8.54
CA GLY A 16 8.83 26.16 -7.17
C GLY A 16 7.82 25.58 -6.17
N ASP A 17 6.64 25.17 -6.64
CA ASP A 17 5.53 24.85 -5.73
C ASP A 17 5.59 23.46 -5.11
N LEU A 18 6.14 22.46 -5.81
CA LEU A 18 6.37 21.14 -5.21
C LEU A 18 7.50 21.13 -4.18
N ALA A 19 8.48 22.04 -4.32
CA ALA A 19 9.61 22.15 -3.40
C ALA A 19 9.26 22.86 -2.07
N ARG A 20 8.26 23.74 -2.07
CA ARG A 20 7.87 24.50 -0.86
C ARG A 20 7.19 23.67 0.22
N HIS A 21 6.61 22.53 -0.15
CA HIS A 21 5.90 21.65 0.79
C HIS A 21 6.76 20.48 1.29
N ALA A 22 7.97 20.28 0.74
CA ALA A 22 8.94 19.28 1.17
C ALA A 22 9.95 19.86 2.19
N SER A 23 9.52 20.73 3.13
CA SER A 23 10.41 21.33 4.13
C SER A 23 10.82 20.33 5.21
N VAL A 24 11.74 19.43 4.86
CA VAL A 24 12.71 18.85 5.79
C VAL A 24 14.05 18.77 5.02
N SER A 25 14.91 19.76 5.28
CA SER A 25 16.34 19.89 4.98
C SER A 25 16.92 18.94 3.90
N ALA A 26 16.85 19.34 2.64
CA ALA A 26 17.69 18.80 1.58
C ALA A 26 18.86 19.77 1.30
N ARG A 27 20.09 19.30 1.48
CA ARG A 27 21.29 19.98 0.95
C ARG A 27 21.29 19.85 -0.57
N PRO A 28 21.73 20.89 -1.32
CA PRO A 28 21.76 20.86 -2.79
C PRO A 28 22.70 19.76 -3.32
N PRO A 29 22.39 19.15 -4.46
CA PRO A 29 23.25 18.15 -5.09
C PRO A 29 24.51 18.83 -5.68
N ALA A 30 25.65 18.20 -5.47
CA ALA A 30 26.92 18.60 -6.06
C ALA A 30 26.87 18.43 -7.59
N GLN A 31 27.31 19.47 -8.31
CA GLN A 31 27.48 19.49 -9.77
C GLN A 31 28.40 18.34 -10.22
N LEU A 32 27.96 17.62 -11.23
CA LEU A 32 28.77 16.62 -11.95
C LEU A 32 29.54 17.32 -13.07
N ASP A 33 30.80 17.63 -12.81
CA ASP A 33 31.76 17.97 -13.84
C ASP A 33 32.17 16.72 -14.64
N ARG A 34 31.98 16.78 -15.93
CA ARG A 34 32.52 15.82 -16.91
C ARG A 34 33.98 16.16 -17.17
N THR A 35 34.89 15.40 -16.58
CA THR A 35 36.23 15.23 -17.19
C THR A 35 36.69 13.79 -16.99
N ASP A 36 36.98 13.21 -18.14
CA ASP A 36 37.57 11.91 -18.35
C ASP A 36 38.99 11.86 -17.74
N SER A 37 39.25 10.93 -16.87
CA SER A 37 40.59 10.39 -16.65
C SER A 37 40.55 9.11 -15.83
N THR A 38 40.97 8.03 -16.42
CA THR A 38 41.34 6.75 -15.82
C THR A 38 42.33 6.94 -14.66
N ARG A 39 41.79 6.95 -13.45
CA ARG A 39 42.49 6.66 -12.18
C ARG A 39 41.60 5.81 -11.31
N THR A 40 41.95 4.56 -11.18
CA THR A 40 41.47 3.66 -10.13
C THR A 40 41.78 4.27 -8.76
N THR A 41 40.85 5.06 -8.23
CA THR A 41 40.86 5.47 -6.82
C THR A 41 40.36 4.29 -5.98
N PRO A 42 41.03 3.94 -4.88
CA PRO A 42 40.55 2.91 -3.98
C PRO A 42 39.16 3.32 -3.47
N GLN A 43 38.16 2.43 -3.60
CA GLN A 43 36.85 2.61 -3.02
C GLN A 43 37.00 3.02 -1.56
N ARG A 44 36.59 4.25 -1.27
CA ARG A 44 36.53 4.78 0.10
C ARG A 44 35.66 3.80 0.89
N SER A 45 36.26 2.97 1.73
CA SER A 45 35.56 1.99 2.55
C SER A 45 34.42 2.70 3.29
N GLU A 46 33.16 2.38 2.93
CA GLU A 46 32.01 2.89 3.66
C GLU A 46 32.18 2.42 5.10
N ARG A 47 32.47 3.35 6.03
CA ARG A 47 32.70 3.02 7.42
C ARG A 47 31.37 2.65 8.06
N TYR A 48 31.12 1.36 8.13
CA TYR A 48 30.05 0.80 8.95
C TYR A 48 30.36 1.07 10.41
N ARG A 49 29.41 1.71 11.11
CA ARG A 49 29.65 2.17 12.50
C ARG A 49 29.11 1.22 13.56
N TRP A 50 28.14 0.40 13.22
CA TRP A 50 27.53 -0.55 14.17
C TRP A 50 26.98 -1.80 13.45
N SER A 51 26.75 -2.83 14.29
CA SER A 51 26.23 -4.12 13.88
C SER A 51 24.83 -4.33 14.47
N LEU A 52 23.92 -4.85 13.68
CA LEU A 52 22.57 -5.28 14.08
C LEU A 52 22.39 -6.72 13.58
N GLY A 53 22.52 -7.71 14.48
CA GLY A 53 22.52 -9.11 14.05
C GLY A 53 23.52 -9.35 12.92
N ASP A 54 23.02 -9.84 11.78
CA ASP A 54 23.83 -10.14 10.58
C ASP A 54 24.05 -8.93 9.66
N TYR A 55 23.64 -7.74 10.06
CA TYR A 55 23.78 -6.51 9.25
C TYR A 55 24.81 -5.56 9.84
N MET A 56 25.61 -4.97 8.97
CA MET A 56 26.45 -3.82 9.26
C MET A 56 25.75 -2.55 8.81
N LEU A 57 25.57 -1.57 9.73
CA LEU A 57 24.85 -0.32 9.47
C LEU A 57 25.80 0.83 9.19
N GLY A 58 25.54 1.54 8.10
CA GLY A 58 26.32 2.68 7.63
C GLY A 58 25.64 4.03 7.87
N LYS A 59 25.69 4.90 6.86
CA LYS A 59 25.13 6.26 6.90
C LYS A 59 23.59 6.25 6.98
N THR A 60 23.04 7.33 7.53
CA THR A 60 21.62 7.62 7.48
C THR A 60 21.27 8.08 6.05
N ILE A 61 20.24 7.47 5.44
CA ILE A 61 19.77 7.74 4.09
C ILE A 61 18.39 8.41 4.08
N GLY A 62 17.69 8.40 5.22
CA GLY A 62 16.39 9.06 5.39
C GLY A 62 16.09 9.29 6.86
N ALA A 63 15.30 10.31 7.15
CA ALA A 63 14.77 10.60 8.48
C ALA A 63 13.34 11.12 8.34
N GLY A 64 12.44 10.67 9.22
CA GLY A 64 11.05 11.07 9.24
C GLY A 64 10.47 11.08 10.65
N SER A 65 9.20 11.40 10.79
CA SER A 65 8.50 11.51 12.08
C SER A 65 8.50 10.20 12.89
N MET A 66 8.55 9.04 12.22
CA MET A 66 8.53 7.74 12.88
C MET A 66 9.92 7.24 13.28
N GLY A 67 10.99 7.76 12.67
CA GLY A 67 12.36 7.30 12.92
C GLY A 67 13.33 7.65 11.80
N LYS A 68 14.43 6.91 11.71
CA LYS A 68 15.47 7.11 10.69
C LYS A 68 15.70 5.84 9.89
N VAL A 69 16.12 6.02 8.63
CA VAL A 69 16.50 4.91 7.74
C VAL A 69 18.01 4.95 7.54
N LYS A 70 18.67 3.83 7.76
CA LYS A 70 20.10 3.66 7.53
C LYS A 70 20.36 2.71 6.36
N TYR A 71 21.39 3.03 5.61
CA TYR A 71 22.00 2.08 4.69
C TYR A 71 22.68 0.98 5.48
N GLY A 72 22.58 -0.25 5.01
CA GLY A 72 23.25 -1.40 5.62
C GLY A 72 23.69 -2.42 4.57
N CYS A 73 24.43 -3.42 5.04
CA CYS A 73 24.91 -4.54 4.25
C CYS A 73 24.87 -5.81 5.09
N HIS A 74 24.33 -6.89 4.55
CA HIS A 74 24.36 -8.18 5.20
C HIS A 74 25.80 -8.74 5.23
N LYS A 75 26.28 -9.19 6.38
CA LYS A 75 27.69 -9.55 6.62
C LYS A 75 28.18 -10.68 5.74
N VAL A 76 27.35 -11.68 5.49
CA VAL A 76 27.72 -12.90 4.77
C VAL A 76 27.45 -12.73 3.25
N THR A 77 26.23 -12.30 2.88
CA THR A 77 25.83 -12.23 1.46
C THR A 77 26.29 -10.98 0.75
N GLY A 78 26.68 -9.93 1.48
CA GLY A 78 26.97 -8.62 0.91
C GLY A 78 25.74 -7.88 0.38
N GLU A 79 24.51 -8.39 0.60
CA GLU A 79 23.28 -7.76 0.15
C GLU A 79 23.11 -6.38 0.78
N LYS A 80 22.81 -5.38 -0.06
CA LYS A 80 22.55 -4.01 0.39
C LYS A 80 21.12 -3.89 0.91
N VAL A 81 20.97 -3.30 2.09
CA VAL A 81 19.68 -3.15 2.76
C VAL A 81 19.44 -1.72 3.20
N ALA A 82 18.17 -1.37 3.37
CA ALA A 82 17.71 -0.15 4.04
C ALA A 82 17.05 -0.54 5.36
N VAL A 83 17.56 -0.04 6.49
CA VAL A 83 17.06 -0.40 7.82
C VAL A 83 16.32 0.79 8.43
N LYS A 84 14.98 0.68 8.53
CA LYS A 84 14.11 1.65 9.22
C LYS A 84 14.19 1.37 10.72
N ILE A 85 14.62 2.37 11.49
CA ILE A 85 14.86 2.28 12.93
C ILE A 85 13.82 3.16 13.63
N ILE A 86 12.91 2.53 14.36
CA ILE A 86 11.78 3.18 15.02
C ILE A 86 11.95 3.06 16.53
N PRO A 87 12.05 4.17 17.29
CA PRO A 87 12.19 4.09 18.74
C PRO A 87 10.87 3.66 19.41
N ARG A 88 11.01 2.81 20.44
CA ARG A 88 9.94 2.39 21.36
C ARG A 88 9.80 3.40 22.51
N HIS A 89 8.72 3.34 23.22
CA HIS A 89 8.52 4.08 24.48
C HIS A 89 8.76 5.59 24.40
N THR A 90 8.56 6.20 23.22
CA THR A 90 8.87 7.62 23.02
C THR A 90 8.01 8.54 23.86
N SER A 91 6.73 8.21 24.07
CA SER A 91 5.79 9.02 24.84
C SER A 91 6.07 8.91 26.34
N VAL A 92 6.32 7.70 26.85
CA VAL A 92 6.68 7.45 28.26
C VAL A 92 8.00 8.14 28.61
N ASN A 93 9.04 7.97 27.76
CA ASN A 93 10.33 8.59 27.97
C ASN A 93 10.25 10.13 27.97
N ALA A 94 9.41 10.73 27.13
CA ALA A 94 9.20 12.17 27.10
C ALA A 94 8.58 12.68 28.42
N VAL A 95 7.55 12.00 28.93
CA VAL A 95 6.93 12.35 30.22
C VAL A 95 7.91 12.21 31.37
N GLN A 96 8.68 11.12 31.42
CA GLN A 96 9.71 10.91 32.44
C GLN A 96 10.79 11.97 32.38
N HIS A 97 11.24 12.35 31.19
CA HIS A 97 12.23 13.42 31.02
C HIS A 97 11.68 14.77 31.52
N GLN A 98 10.46 15.14 31.15
CA GLN A 98 9.82 16.38 31.62
C GLN A 98 9.67 16.40 33.16
N ALA A 99 9.25 15.27 33.76
CA ALA A 99 9.14 15.15 35.21
C ALA A 99 10.50 15.34 35.91
N ARG A 100 11.56 14.72 35.37
CA ARG A 100 12.94 14.90 35.89
C ARG A 100 13.43 16.34 35.80
N GLU A 101 13.15 17.01 34.68
CA GLU A 101 13.55 18.42 34.51
C GLU A 101 12.75 19.36 35.45
N LYS A 102 11.44 19.09 35.65
CA LYS A 102 10.62 19.82 36.61
C LYS A 102 11.12 19.66 38.04
N ALA A 103 11.49 18.43 38.45
CA ALA A 103 12.06 18.13 39.76
C ALA A 103 13.42 18.83 39.99
N LYS A 104 14.28 18.96 38.98
CA LYS A 104 15.54 19.69 39.04
C LYS A 104 15.35 21.20 39.24
N ARG A 105 14.30 21.78 38.61
CA ARG A 105 14.00 23.22 38.71
C ARG A 105 13.33 23.63 40.00
N HIS A 106 12.61 22.70 40.66
CA HIS A 106 11.86 22.97 41.90
C HIS A 106 12.09 21.84 42.90
N PRO A 107 13.32 21.76 43.49
CA PRO A 107 13.62 20.77 44.49
C PRO A 107 12.79 21.05 45.77
N GLY A 108 11.99 20.08 46.19
CA GLY A 108 11.18 20.16 47.44
C GLY A 108 9.68 20.46 47.26
N GLN A 109 9.15 20.62 46.05
CA GLN A 109 7.71 20.78 45.78
C GLN A 109 7.02 19.46 45.39
N ALA A 110 7.33 18.36 46.04
CA ALA A 110 6.58 17.12 45.85
C ALA A 110 5.27 17.19 46.64
N SER A 111 4.12 17.28 45.91
CA SER A 111 2.78 17.11 46.50
C SER A 111 2.15 15.84 46.00
N SER A 112 1.27 15.22 46.81
CA SER A 112 0.53 14.01 46.40
C SER A 112 -0.32 14.22 45.13
N GLN A 113 -0.73 15.46 44.86
CA GLN A 113 -1.42 15.85 43.63
C GLN A 113 -0.50 15.79 42.41
N SER A 114 0.78 16.19 42.54
CA SER A 114 1.76 16.11 41.45
C SER A 114 2.08 14.67 41.07
N ASP A 115 2.08 13.74 42.01
CA ASP A 115 2.35 12.32 41.77
C ASP A 115 1.14 11.65 41.06
N GLN A 116 -0.10 12.03 41.41
CA GLN A 116 -1.30 11.56 40.70
C GLN A 116 -1.36 12.07 39.27
N GLU A 117 -1.04 13.34 39.03
CA GLU A 117 -0.95 13.91 37.68
C GLU A 117 0.12 13.23 36.83
N LEU A 118 1.30 12.97 37.41
CA LEU A 118 2.39 12.27 36.74
C LEU A 118 1.98 10.84 36.36
N ASN A 119 1.36 10.08 37.31
CA ASN A 119 0.90 8.73 37.05
C ASN A 119 -0.16 8.70 35.94
N ALA A 120 -1.12 9.63 35.93
CA ALA A 120 -2.11 9.75 34.87
C ALA A 120 -1.49 10.11 33.52
N ALA A 121 -0.45 10.96 33.51
CA ALA A 121 0.31 11.28 32.30
C ALA A 121 1.10 10.07 31.77
N LEU A 122 1.72 9.29 32.63
CA LEU A 122 2.43 8.07 32.30
C LEU A 122 1.50 6.99 31.73
N GLN A 123 0.31 6.80 32.31
CA GLN A 123 -0.70 5.86 31.78
C GLN A 123 -1.17 6.25 30.38
N ARG A 124 -1.47 7.54 30.16
CA ARG A 124 -1.82 8.06 28.82
C ARG A 124 -0.68 7.89 27.80
N ALA A 125 0.56 8.12 28.23
CA ALA A 125 1.75 7.95 27.41
C ALA A 125 1.98 6.46 27.07
N ALA A 126 1.79 5.56 28.01
CA ALA A 126 1.89 4.10 27.80
C ALA A 126 0.82 3.61 26.82
N ALA A 127 -0.43 4.06 26.95
CA ALA A 127 -1.50 3.73 26.01
C ALA A 127 -1.18 4.23 24.57
N LYS A 128 -0.61 5.43 24.44
CA LYS A 128 -0.16 5.97 23.16
C LYS A 128 0.98 5.14 22.55
N ASP A 129 1.98 4.75 23.35
CA ASP A 129 3.09 3.92 22.90
C ASP A 129 2.60 2.52 22.49
N LYS A 130 1.64 1.92 23.23
CA LYS A 130 1.01 0.65 22.86
C LYS A 130 0.25 0.74 21.52
N SER A 131 -0.53 1.79 21.31
CA SER A 131 -1.22 2.03 20.03
C SER A 131 -0.24 2.19 18.86
N LYS A 132 0.89 2.87 19.09
CA LYS A 132 1.97 2.98 18.12
C LYS A 132 2.61 1.62 17.83
N GLU A 133 2.83 0.80 18.84
CA GLU A 133 3.37 -0.55 18.72
C GLU A 133 2.52 -1.43 17.81
N VAL A 134 1.20 -1.49 18.05
CA VAL A 134 0.25 -2.24 17.21
C VAL A 134 0.36 -1.83 15.75
N ARG A 135 0.44 -0.52 15.47
CA ARG A 135 0.61 -0.02 14.09
C ARG A 135 1.91 -0.48 13.45
N ILE A 136 3.02 -0.44 14.20
CA ILE A 136 4.34 -0.85 13.71
C ILE A 136 4.37 -2.35 13.44
N LEU A 137 3.80 -3.17 14.35
CA LEU A 137 3.70 -4.61 14.15
C LEU A 137 2.84 -4.97 12.95
N ARG A 138 1.72 -4.26 12.75
CA ARG A 138 0.87 -4.43 11.57
C ARG A 138 1.60 -4.06 10.27
N GLU A 139 2.28 -2.91 10.23
CA GLU A 139 3.12 -2.52 9.10
C GLU A 139 4.15 -3.60 8.78
N GLY A 140 4.88 -4.09 9.80
CA GLY A 140 5.87 -5.14 9.64
C GLY A 140 5.27 -6.44 9.13
N SER A 141 4.16 -6.89 9.70
CA SER A 141 3.48 -8.11 9.29
C SER A 141 2.99 -8.03 7.84
N LEU A 142 2.36 -6.92 7.44
CA LEU A 142 1.93 -6.71 6.06
C LEU A 142 3.12 -6.72 5.09
N GLN A 143 4.18 -6.00 5.40
CA GLN A 143 5.37 -5.91 4.57
C GLN A 143 6.11 -7.26 4.40
N LEU A 144 6.09 -8.13 5.41
CA LEU A 144 6.65 -9.47 5.31
C LEU A 144 5.84 -10.39 4.39
N LEU A 145 4.51 -10.20 4.36
CA LEU A 145 3.58 -10.99 3.55
C LEU A 145 3.53 -10.53 2.09
N LEU A 146 3.70 -9.22 1.84
CA LEU A 146 3.60 -8.65 0.50
C LEU A 146 4.88 -8.91 -0.29
N ARG A 147 4.77 -9.70 -1.38
CA ARG A 147 5.87 -10.00 -2.30
C ARG A 147 5.45 -9.67 -3.73
N HIS A 148 5.96 -8.55 -4.23
CA HIS A 148 5.61 -8.06 -5.57
C HIS A 148 6.80 -7.32 -6.18
N PRO A 149 7.05 -7.42 -7.51
CA PRO A 149 8.19 -6.74 -8.15
C PRO A 149 8.21 -5.22 -7.96
N TYR A 150 7.04 -4.59 -7.79
CA TYR A 150 6.90 -3.13 -7.63
C TYR A 150 6.55 -2.70 -6.19
N ILE A 151 6.66 -3.59 -5.21
CA ILE A 151 6.61 -3.27 -3.78
C ILE A 151 7.98 -3.49 -3.19
N CYS A 152 8.43 -2.60 -2.30
CA CYS A 152 9.70 -2.76 -1.60
C CYS A 152 9.62 -3.94 -0.63
N GLY A 153 10.44 -4.97 -0.87
CA GLY A 153 10.44 -6.19 -0.07
C GLY A 153 11.08 -5.98 1.29
N MET A 154 10.41 -6.44 2.35
CA MET A 154 10.99 -6.54 3.68
C MET A 154 11.63 -7.92 3.87
N ARG A 155 12.85 -7.97 4.42
CA ARG A 155 13.61 -9.18 4.71
C ARG A 155 13.22 -9.77 6.04
N GLU A 156 13.27 -8.92 7.07
CA GLU A 156 12.92 -9.28 8.43
C GLU A 156 12.56 -8.06 9.28
N MET A 157 11.94 -8.32 10.42
CA MET A 157 11.68 -7.34 11.47
C MET A 157 12.34 -7.81 12.77
N ILE A 158 13.25 -6.99 13.31
CA ILE A 158 13.96 -7.26 14.56
C ILE A 158 13.36 -6.37 15.65
N VAL A 159 12.83 -7.00 16.69
CA VAL A 159 12.27 -6.31 17.86
C VAL A 159 13.33 -6.28 18.95
N HIS A 160 13.81 -5.07 19.27
CA HIS A 160 14.78 -4.84 20.34
C HIS A 160 14.10 -4.09 21.49
N HIS A 161 14.71 -4.11 22.66
CA HIS A 161 14.18 -3.45 23.86
C HIS A 161 13.77 -1.98 23.62
N ASN A 162 14.62 -1.21 22.93
CA ASN A 162 14.42 0.24 22.72
C ASN A 162 13.99 0.62 21.30
N HIS A 163 14.06 -0.29 20.33
CA HIS A 163 13.81 0.01 18.93
C HIS A 163 13.18 -1.17 18.20
N TYR A 164 12.41 -0.85 17.16
CA TYR A 164 12.07 -1.77 16.09
C TYR A 164 13.02 -1.49 14.92
N TYR A 165 13.52 -2.56 14.30
CA TYR A 165 14.34 -2.50 13.09
C TYR A 165 13.62 -3.27 12.00
N MET A 166 13.24 -2.58 10.94
CA MET A 166 12.65 -3.19 9.74
C MET A 166 13.71 -3.18 8.64
N VAL A 167 14.08 -4.35 8.17
CA VAL A 167 15.13 -4.54 7.16
C VAL A 167 14.50 -4.71 5.80
N PHE A 168 14.71 -3.76 4.91
CA PHE A 168 14.18 -3.73 3.53
C PHE A 168 15.28 -3.92 2.51
N GLU A 169 14.92 -4.34 1.31
CA GLU A 169 15.80 -4.22 0.15
C GLU A 169 16.22 -2.77 -0.08
N TYR A 170 17.47 -2.56 -0.49
CA TYR A 170 17.95 -1.21 -0.81
C TYR A 170 17.66 -0.84 -2.25
N ILE A 171 16.91 0.23 -2.47
CA ILE A 171 16.60 0.76 -3.80
C ILE A 171 17.57 1.88 -4.14
N ASN A 172 18.24 1.78 -5.28
CA ASN A 172 19.45 2.55 -5.60
C ASN A 172 19.24 3.69 -6.61
N GLY A 173 18.01 4.01 -6.98
CA GLY A 173 17.72 5.04 -7.99
C GLY A 173 17.19 6.36 -7.41
N GLY A 174 16.63 6.36 -6.19
CA GLY A 174 16.10 7.57 -5.53
C GLY A 174 14.58 7.64 -5.48
N GLN A 175 14.06 8.77 -5.00
CA GLN A 175 12.62 9.02 -4.89
C GLN A 175 12.04 9.51 -6.22
N MET A 176 10.79 9.12 -6.51
CA MET A 176 10.03 9.62 -7.67
C MET A 176 9.82 11.13 -7.58
N LEU A 177 9.63 11.68 -6.38
CA LEU A 177 9.50 13.12 -6.17
C LEU A 177 10.75 13.86 -6.64
N ASP A 178 11.96 13.43 -6.25
CA ASP A 178 13.22 14.05 -6.67
C ASP A 178 13.38 13.96 -8.20
N TYR A 179 12.93 12.86 -8.78
CA TYR A 179 12.94 12.67 -10.23
C TYR A 179 12.03 13.68 -10.94
N ILE A 180 10.82 13.91 -10.44
CA ILE A 180 9.88 14.90 -11.00
C ILE A 180 10.38 16.33 -10.78
N ILE A 181 10.94 16.66 -9.61
CA ILE A 181 11.51 17.99 -9.34
C ILE A 181 12.64 18.31 -10.33
N SER A 182 13.50 17.33 -10.63
CA SER A 182 14.67 17.54 -11.51
C SER A 182 14.35 17.51 -13.01
N HIS A 183 13.32 16.77 -13.43
CA HIS A 183 13.00 16.58 -14.86
C HIS A 183 11.70 17.28 -15.28
N GLY A 184 10.94 17.82 -14.32
CA GLY A 184 9.60 18.36 -14.56
C GLY A 184 8.59 17.26 -14.90
N ARG A 185 7.52 17.62 -15.62
CA ARG A 185 6.50 16.66 -16.07
C ARG A 185 7.08 15.62 -17.04
N LEU A 186 6.54 14.41 -16.96
CA LEU A 186 6.91 13.32 -17.85
C LEU A 186 6.11 13.33 -19.15
N ARG A 187 6.70 12.81 -20.23
CA ARG A 187 5.93 12.42 -21.42
C ARG A 187 4.97 11.29 -21.06
N GLU A 188 3.76 11.30 -21.63
CA GLU A 188 2.74 10.30 -21.32
C GLU A 188 3.21 8.85 -21.47
N ARG A 189 4.09 8.55 -22.45
CA ARG A 189 4.68 7.21 -22.62
C ARG A 189 5.47 6.78 -21.37
N SER A 190 6.28 7.66 -20.80
CA SER A 190 7.07 7.37 -19.61
C SER A 190 6.18 7.28 -18.36
N ALA A 191 5.22 8.21 -18.22
CA ALA A 191 4.25 8.18 -17.13
C ALA A 191 3.41 6.89 -17.14
N ARG A 192 3.04 6.42 -18.34
CA ARG A 192 2.28 5.16 -18.52
C ARG A 192 3.04 3.94 -18.02
N ASN A 193 4.35 3.85 -18.31
CA ASN A 193 5.16 2.75 -17.81
C ASN A 193 5.15 2.69 -16.28
N PHE A 194 5.31 3.83 -15.61
CA PHE A 194 5.21 3.89 -14.15
C PHE A 194 3.79 3.61 -13.65
N ALA A 195 2.77 4.16 -14.31
CA ALA A 195 1.38 3.95 -13.94
C ALA A 195 0.99 2.47 -14.01
N ARG A 196 1.42 1.74 -15.04
CA ARG A 196 1.18 0.29 -15.16
C ARG A 196 1.77 -0.48 -13.99
N GLN A 197 2.99 -0.15 -13.59
CA GLN A 197 3.66 -0.77 -12.45
C GLN A 197 2.97 -0.44 -11.11
N ILE A 198 2.55 0.81 -10.91
CA ILE A 198 1.77 1.23 -9.73
C ILE A 198 0.45 0.47 -9.67
N GLY A 199 -0.28 0.44 -10.79
CA GLY A 199 -1.56 -0.25 -10.86
C GLY A 199 -1.44 -1.75 -10.58
N SER A 200 -0.40 -2.42 -11.12
CA SER A 200 -0.09 -3.82 -10.84
C SER A 200 0.15 -4.07 -9.34
N ALA A 201 0.94 -3.21 -8.68
CA ALA A 201 1.17 -3.30 -7.24
C ALA A 201 -0.11 -3.12 -6.43
N LEU A 202 -0.96 -2.15 -6.80
CA LEU A 202 -2.25 -1.94 -6.14
C LEU A 202 -3.21 -3.11 -6.37
N GLN A 203 -3.30 -3.66 -7.60
CA GLN A 203 -4.09 -4.87 -7.87
C GLN A 203 -3.66 -6.04 -7.00
N TYR A 204 -2.34 -6.23 -6.84
CA TYR A 204 -1.80 -7.24 -5.93
C TYR A 204 -2.22 -6.99 -4.48
N CYS A 205 -2.11 -5.77 -3.98
CA CYS A 205 -2.54 -5.42 -2.62
C CYS A 205 -4.04 -5.68 -2.43
N HIS A 206 -4.89 -5.17 -3.33
CA HIS A 206 -6.33 -5.29 -3.23
C HIS A 206 -6.81 -6.75 -3.32
N ALA A 207 -6.19 -7.57 -4.18
CA ALA A 207 -6.46 -9.00 -4.27
C ALA A 207 -6.00 -9.78 -3.02
N ASN A 208 -5.12 -9.20 -2.21
CA ASN A 208 -4.73 -9.69 -0.88
C ASN A 208 -5.50 -9.02 0.28
N ASN A 209 -6.60 -8.34 -0.02
CA ASN A 209 -7.42 -7.59 0.95
C ASN A 209 -6.64 -6.51 1.71
N VAL A 210 -5.59 -5.95 1.12
CA VAL A 210 -4.77 -4.87 1.69
C VAL A 210 -5.04 -3.58 0.93
N VAL A 211 -5.34 -2.50 1.66
CA VAL A 211 -5.41 -1.13 1.14
C VAL A 211 -4.22 -0.33 1.63
N HIS A 212 -3.61 0.46 0.74
CA HIS A 212 -2.41 1.25 1.04
C HIS A 212 -2.73 2.50 1.88
N ARG A 213 -3.72 3.30 1.48
CA ARG A 213 -4.27 4.50 2.14
C ARG A 213 -3.34 5.71 2.25
N ASP A 214 -2.09 5.61 1.84
CA ASP A 214 -1.12 6.72 1.80
C ASP A 214 -0.23 6.64 0.54
N LEU A 215 -0.83 6.26 -0.60
CA LEU A 215 -0.11 6.30 -1.87
C LEU A 215 0.14 7.75 -2.26
N LYS A 216 1.41 8.11 -2.40
CA LYS A 216 1.87 9.44 -2.80
C LYS A 216 3.21 9.35 -3.51
N ILE A 217 3.59 10.43 -4.18
CA ILE A 217 4.82 10.46 -5.00
C ILE A 217 6.09 10.21 -4.17
N GLU A 218 6.10 10.64 -2.89
CA GLU A 218 7.20 10.44 -1.94
C GLU A 218 7.38 8.97 -1.53
N ASN A 219 6.29 8.20 -1.58
CA ASN A 219 6.28 6.78 -1.24
C ASN A 219 6.57 5.86 -2.43
N ILE A 220 7.08 6.43 -3.54
CA ILE A 220 7.50 5.68 -4.72
C ILE A 220 8.99 5.92 -4.95
N LEU A 221 9.78 4.84 -4.91
CA LEU A 221 11.19 4.86 -5.30
C LEU A 221 11.34 4.39 -6.75
N ILE A 222 12.41 4.82 -7.39
CA ILE A 222 12.81 4.34 -8.72
C ILE A 222 14.11 3.57 -8.56
N SER A 223 14.19 2.37 -9.14
CA SER A 223 15.43 1.61 -9.22
C SER A 223 16.29 2.08 -10.40
N LYS A 224 17.57 1.74 -10.40
CA LYS A 224 18.45 2.02 -11.56
C LYS A 224 18.00 1.31 -12.85
N SER A 225 17.24 0.23 -12.73
CA SER A 225 16.63 -0.45 -13.88
C SER A 225 15.39 0.25 -14.45
N GLY A 226 14.96 1.37 -13.85
CA GLY A 226 13.79 2.13 -14.28
C GLY A 226 12.45 1.59 -13.76
N ASN A 227 12.47 0.59 -12.87
CA ASN A 227 11.26 0.07 -12.24
C ASN A 227 10.97 0.82 -10.94
N ILE A 228 9.68 0.96 -10.62
CA ILE A 228 9.27 1.56 -9.35
C ILE A 228 9.30 0.55 -8.20
N LYS A 229 9.33 1.08 -6.98
CA LYS A 229 9.08 0.34 -5.74
C LYS A 229 8.24 1.19 -4.81
N ILE A 230 7.03 0.73 -4.48
CA ILE A 230 6.16 1.37 -3.48
C ILE A 230 6.70 1.03 -2.11
N ILE A 231 6.79 2.04 -1.24
CA ILE A 231 7.27 1.94 0.14
C ILE A 231 6.21 2.46 1.10
N ASP A 232 6.44 2.23 2.40
CA ASP A 232 5.69 2.80 3.53
C ASP A 232 4.21 2.36 3.61
N PHE A 233 4.00 1.19 4.16
CA PHE A 233 2.69 0.62 4.47
C PHE A 233 2.20 0.98 5.90
N GLY A 234 2.77 2.01 6.52
CA GLY A 234 2.47 2.41 7.90
C GLY A 234 1.04 2.86 8.16
N LEU A 235 0.29 3.22 7.11
CA LEU A 235 -1.13 3.53 7.15
C LEU A 235 -2.00 2.45 6.51
N SER A 236 -1.42 1.38 5.99
CA SER A 236 -2.16 0.28 5.35
C SER A 236 -3.00 -0.51 6.34
N ASN A 237 -4.04 -1.16 5.86
CA ASN A 237 -4.88 -2.03 6.66
C ASN A 237 -5.46 -3.16 5.81
N LEU A 238 -5.90 -4.21 6.49
CA LEU A 238 -6.80 -5.20 5.90
C LEU A 238 -8.19 -4.58 5.73
N TYR A 239 -8.87 -4.94 4.65
CA TYR A 239 -10.24 -4.56 4.40
C TYR A 239 -11.10 -5.78 4.03
N SER A 240 -12.40 -5.64 4.19
CA SER A 240 -13.38 -6.62 3.69
C SER A 240 -14.41 -5.87 2.85
N PRO A 241 -14.86 -6.42 1.71
CA PRO A 241 -15.94 -5.82 0.90
C PRO A 241 -17.24 -5.62 1.69
N HIS A 242 -17.44 -6.38 2.78
CA HIS A 242 -18.63 -6.35 3.62
C HIS A 242 -18.47 -5.53 4.92
N SER A 243 -17.33 -4.89 5.13
CA SER A 243 -17.08 -4.04 6.30
C SER A 243 -16.52 -2.69 5.90
N HIS A 244 -16.67 -1.70 6.79
CA HIS A 244 -16.22 -0.35 6.55
C HIS A 244 -15.02 0.00 7.42
N LEU A 245 -14.09 0.75 6.83
CA LEU A 245 -12.97 1.37 7.53
C LEU A 245 -13.39 2.75 8.03
N ASN A 246 -12.94 3.11 9.23
CA ASN A 246 -13.25 4.40 9.87
C ASN A 246 -12.00 5.18 10.30
N THR A 247 -10.81 4.71 9.93
CA THR A 247 -9.57 5.41 10.24
C THR A 247 -9.28 6.44 9.15
N PHE A 248 -9.27 7.71 9.52
CA PHE A 248 -8.99 8.84 8.62
C PHE A 248 -7.51 9.15 8.67
N CYS A 249 -6.81 8.90 7.58
CA CYS A 249 -5.36 8.99 7.47
C CYS A 249 -4.95 9.33 6.03
N GLY A 250 -3.67 9.59 5.83
CA GLY A 250 -3.08 9.89 4.53
C GLY A 250 -2.57 11.32 4.42
N SER A 251 -1.82 11.56 3.35
CA SER A 251 -1.25 12.88 3.02
C SER A 251 -2.28 13.72 2.31
N LEU A 252 -2.55 14.92 2.80
CA LEU A 252 -3.69 15.76 2.38
C LEU A 252 -3.83 15.91 0.86
N TYR A 253 -2.75 16.24 0.15
CA TYR A 253 -2.78 16.45 -1.31
C TYR A 253 -3.21 15.20 -2.10
N PHE A 254 -3.03 14.01 -1.53
CA PHE A 254 -3.29 12.71 -2.16
C PHE A 254 -4.52 12.01 -1.58
N ALA A 255 -5.06 12.54 -0.46
CA ALA A 255 -6.17 11.91 0.26
C ALA A 255 -7.50 12.08 -0.50
N ALA A 256 -8.26 11.01 -0.57
CA ALA A 256 -9.59 11.01 -1.17
C ALA A 256 -10.60 11.85 -0.35
N PRO A 257 -11.61 12.46 -1.01
CA PRO A 257 -12.59 13.32 -0.33
C PRO A 257 -13.32 12.64 0.83
N GLU A 258 -13.60 11.34 0.73
CA GLU A 258 -14.25 10.57 1.79
C GLU A 258 -13.37 10.48 3.06
N LEU A 259 -12.04 10.39 2.91
CA LEU A 259 -11.11 10.43 4.04
C LEU A 259 -11.10 11.80 4.73
N LEU A 260 -11.17 12.89 3.94
CA LEU A 260 -11.20 14.26 4.47
C LEU A 260 -12.54 14.61 5.12
N ASN A 261 -13.62 13.93 4.75
CA ASN A 261 -14.95 14.12 5.32
C ASN A 261 -15.22 13.21 6.53
N ALA A 262 -14.24 12.43 6.98
CA ALA A 262 -14.41 11.46 8.04
C ALA A 262 -15.60 10.50 7.78
N ARG A 263 -15.82 10.12 6.51
CA ARG A 263 -16.85 9.15 6.12
C ARG A 263 -16.27 7.74 6.13
N VAL A 264 -17.10 6.79 6.48
CA VAL A 264 -16.76 5.37 6.36
C VAL A 264 -16.57 5.00 4.88
N TYR A 265 -15.61 4.14 4.58
CA TYR A 265 -15.23 3.72 3.22
C TYR A 265 -14.89 2.23 3.16
N THR A 266 -14.99 1.62 1.99
CA THR A 266 -14.71 0.19 1.82
C THR A 266 -13.20 -0.07 1.78
N GLY A 267 -12.46 0.67 0.94
CA GLY A 267 -10.99 0.54 0.90
C GLY A 267 -10.37 0.89 -0.45
N PRO A 268 -10.47 0.02 -1.48
CA PRO A 268 -9.76 0.17 -2.75
C PRO A 268 -9.96 1.51 -3.45
N GLU A 269 -11.12 2.12 -3.30
CA GLU A 269 -11.50 3.37 -3.96
C GLU A 269 -10.60 4.54 -3.55
N VAL A 270 -10.12 4.54 -2.28
CA VAL A 270 -9.22 5.62 -1.82
C VAL A 270 -7.85 5.52 -2.49
N ASP A 271 -7.37 4.31 -2.76
CA ASP A 271 -6.10 4.09 -3.46
C ASP A 271 -6.20 4.49 -4.93
N VAL A 272 -7.37 4.26 -5.59
CA VAL A 272 -7.61 4.70 -6.97
C VAL A 272 -7.59 6.22 -7.07
N TRP A 273 -8.18 6.95 -6.12
CA TRP A 273 -8.08 8.41 -6.06
C TRP A 273 -6.62 8.85 -5.93
N SER A 274 -5.91 8.33 -4.93
CA SER A 274 -4.49 8.65 -4.68
C SER A 274 -3.62 8.34 -5.90
N PHE A 275 -3.89 7.22 -6.58
CA PHE A 275 -3.24 6.87 -7.84
C PHE A 275 -3.54 7.88 -8.95
N GLY A 276 -4.78 8.37 -9.05
CA GLY A 276 -5.15 9.44 -9.99
C GLY A 276 -4.36 10.73 -9.73
N VAL A 277 -4.18 11.10 -8.46
CA VAL A 277 -3.36 12.26 -8.08
C VAL A 277 -1.89 12.02 -8.46
N VAL A 278 -1.33 10.84 -8.17
CA VAL A 278 0.05 10.49 -8.57
C VAL A 278 0.20 10.56 -10.09
N LEU A 279 -0.72 9.98 -10.86
CA LEU A 279 -0.69 10.03 -12.32
C LEU A 279 -0.74 11.47 -12.83
N TYR A 280 -1.59 12.32 -12.25
CA TYR A 280 -1.66 13.73 -12.60
C TYR A 280 -0.31 14.42 -12.34
N VAL A 281 0.33 14.17 -11.19
CA VAL A 281 1.67 14.71 -10.89
C VAL A 281 2.71 14.24 -11.93
N LEU A 282 2.67 12.97 -12.33
CA LEU A 282 3.59 12.45 -13.35
C LEU A 282 3.46 13.17 -14.70
N VAL A 283 2.23 13.45 -15.15
CA VAL A 283 1.99 14.07 -16.49
C VAL A 283 1.90 15.59 -16.47
N CYS A 284 1.69 16.22 -15.31
CA CYS A 284 1.54 17.68 -15.17
C CYS A 284 2.71 18.34 -14.43
N GLY A 285 3.47 17.62 -13.59
CA GLY A 285 4.55 18.15 -12.76
C GLY A 285 4.07 18.91 -11.52
N LYS A 286 2.76 18.94 -11.26
CA LYS A 286 2.12 19.60 -10.11
C LYS A 286 0.92 18.79 -9.62
N VAL A 287 0.47 19.02 -8.40
CA VAL A 287 -0.74 18.40 -7.86
C VAL A 287 -2.01 18.96 -8.53
N PRO A 288 -3.11 18.19 -8.62
CA PRO A 288 -4.37 18.65 -9.23
C PRO A 288 -5.12 19.68 -8.36
N PHE A 289 -4.88 19.66 -7.06
CA PHE A 289 -5.48 20.58 -6.10
C PHE A 289 -4.37 21.20 -5.27
N ASP A 290 -4.31 22.51 -5.22
CA ASP A 290 -3.35 23.25 -4.41
C ASP A 290 -3.96 24.55 -3.90
N ASP A 291 -3.63 24.90 -2.65
CA ASP A 291 -3.99 26.17 -2.02
C ASP A 291 -3.07 26.42 -0.82
N GLN A 292 -2.75 27.69 -0.57
CA GLN A 292 -1.97 28.08 0.60
C GLN A 292 -2.76 27.95 1.91
N ASN A 293 -4.09 27.98 1.82
CA ASN A 293 -5.01 27.85 2.95
C ASN A 293 -5.55 26.42 3.01
N MET A 294 -5.30 25.72 4.10
CA MET A 294 -5.72 24.33 4.29
C MET A 294 -7.24 24.11 4.15
N PRO A 295 -8.13 24.91 4.75
CA PRO A 295 -9.56 24.83 4.50
C PRO A 295 -9.95 25.03 3.04
N ALA A 296 -9.30 25.95 2.30
CA ALA A 296 -9.53 26.15 0.89
C ALA A 296 -9.08 24.96 0.05
N LEU A 297 -7.92 24.35 0.36
CA LEU A 297 -7.47 23.10 -0.25
C LEU A 297 -8.46 21.98 -0.02
N HIS A 298 -8.96 21.79 1.21
CA HIS A 298 -10.02 20.82 1.51
C HIS A 298 -11.28 21.06 0.65
N ALA A 299 -11.69 22.32 0.50
CA ALA A 299 -12.85 22.67 -0.31
C ALA A 299 -12.63 22.35 -1.80
N LYS A 300 -11.41 22.57 -2.35
CA LYS A 300 -11.06 22.22 -3.72
C LYS A 300 -11.12 20.72 -3.94
N ILE A 301 -10.51 19.92 -3.05
CA ILE A 301 -10.54 18.47 -3.12
C ILE A 301 -11.98 17.92 -3.06
N LYS A 302 -12.81 18.47 -2.16
CA LYS A 302 -14.22 18.09 -2.02
C LYS A 302 -15.07 18.41 -3.25
N ARG A 303 -14.75 19.49 -3.96
CA ARG A 303 -15.42 19.83 -5.23
C ARG A 303 -14.97 18.92 -6.37
N GLY A 304 -13.73 18.43 -6.35
CA GLY A 304 -13.18 17.55 -7.35
C GLY A 304 -13.02 18.17 -8.75
N GLN A 305 -13.00 19.49 -8.84
CA GLN A 305 -12.81 20.19 -10.12
C GLN A 305 -11.33 20.23 -10.48
N VAL A 306 -10.94 19.45 -11.49
CA VAL A 306 -9.57 19.33 -11.96
C VAL A 306 -9.38 20.08 -13.26
N GLU A 307 -8.33 20.89 -13.34
CA GLU A 307 -7.91 21.55 -14.57
C GLU A 307 -6.98 20.64 -15.36
N TYR A 308 -7.33 20.33 -16.60
CA TYR A 308 -6.52 19.49 -17.46
C TYR A 308 -5.77 20.36 -18.51
N PRO A 309 -4.43 20.43 -18.45
CA PRO A 309 -3.64 21.18 -19.41
C PRO A 309 -3.85 20.71 -20.86
N VAL A 310 -3.62 21.65 -21.80
CA VAL A 310 -3.87 21.43 -23.24
C VAL A 310 -2.97 20.36 -23.85
N TRP A 311 -1.78 20.11 -23.26
CA TRP A 311 -0.82 19.13 -23.78
C TRP A 311 -1.18 17.67 -23.47
N LEU A 312 -2.17 17.42 -22.58
CA LEU A 312 -2.62 16.07 -22.29
C LEU A 312 -3.49 15.54 -23.42
N SER A 313 -3.27 14.27 -23.80
CA SER A 313 -4.13 13.60 -24.77
C SER A 313 -5.57 13.46 -24.26
N PRO A 314 -6.56 13.38 -25.16
CA PRO A 314 -7.97 13.13 -24.76
C PRO A 314 -8.12 11.89 -23.89
N GLU A 315 -7.40 10.81 -24.20
CA GLU A 315 -7.45 9.55 -23.46
C GLU A 315 -6.86 9.71 -22.06
N CYS A 316 -5.78 10.51 -21.89
CA CYS A 316 -5.21 10.80 -20.59
C CYS A 316 -6.17 11.58 -19.71
N LYS A 317 -6.80 12.61 -20.29
CA LYS A 317 -7.84 13.41 -19.61
C LYS A 317 -9.02 12.55 -19.19
N GLN A 318 -9.47 11.65 -20.07
CA GLN A 318 -10.58 10.72 -19.80
C GLN A 318 -10.22 9.81 -18.62
N LEU A 319 -9.05 9.15 -18.63
CA LEU A 319 -8.62 8.28 -17.53
C LEU A 319 -8.58 9.04 -16.21
N LEU A 320 -7.91 10.21 -16.16
CA LEU A 320 -7.82 11.03 -14.96
C LEU A 320 -9.19 11.46 -14.45
N SER A 321 -10.12 11.83 -15.33
CA SER A 321 -11.48 12.23 -14.96
C SER A 321 -12.30 11.08 -14.38
N ARG A 322 -12.00 9.82 -14.74
CA ARG A 322 -12.62 8.62 -14.17
C ARG A 322 -12.03 8.25 -12.81
N MET A 323 -10.74 8.53 -12.59
CA MET A 323 -10.07 8.25 -11.32
C MET A 323 -10.36 9.32 -10.25
N LEU A 324 -10.42 10.62 -10.62
CA LEU A 324 -10.61 11.75 -9.71
C LEU A 324 -12.09 12.13 -9.56
N VAL A 325 -12.95 11.13 -9.38
CA VAL A 325 -14.37 11.28 -9.08
C VAL A 325 -14.57 11.31 -7.57
N THR A 326 -15.26 12.35 -7.06
CA THR A 326 -15.45 12.56 -5.62
C THR A 326 -16.37 11.51 -4.96
N ASN A 327 -17.33 10.96 -5.71
CA ASN A 327 -18.17 9.86 -5.22
C ASN A 327 -17.42 8.52 -5.43
N PRO A 328 -17.03 7.80 -4.36
CA PRO A 328 -16.27 6.56 -4.48
C PRO A 328 -17.00 5.47 -5.26
N GLN A 329 -18.34 5.43 -5.21
CA GLN A 329 -19.16 4.44 -5.96
C GLN A 329 -19.21 4.70 -7.47
N GLN A 330 -18.95 5.93 -7.90
CA GLN A 330 -18.89 6.31 -9.33
C GLN A 330 -17.46 6.39 -9.85
N ARG A 331 -16.47 6.34 -8.96
CA ARG A 331 -15.05 6.33 -9.30
C ARG A 331 -14.71 5.04 -10.04
N ALA A 332 -13.83 5.13 -11.05
CA ALA A 332 -13.35 3.96 -11.77
C ALA A 332 -12.82 2.89 -10.82
N SER A 333 -13.13 1.64 -11.07
CA SER A 333 -12.46 0.52 -10.42
C SER A 333 -11.02 0.41 -10.90
N LEU A 334 -10.13 -0.20 -10.11
CA LEU A 334 -8.75 -0.41 -10.53
C LEU A 334 -8.66 -1.28 -11.79
N GLN A 335 -9.59 -2.22 -11.98
CA GLN A 335 -9.69 -3.01 -13.21
C GLN A 335 -10.01 -2.12 -14.43
N GLU A 336 -10.99 -1.20 -14.32
CA GLU A 336 -11.29 -0.22 -15.36
C GLU A 336 -10.06 0.65 -15.69
N VAL A 337 -9.33 1.12 -14.67
CA VAL A 337 -8.10 1.89 -14.85
C VAL A 337 -7.08 1.10 -15.65
N MET A 338 -6.78 -0.16 -15.28
CA MET A 338 -5.74 -0.97 -15.89
C MET A 338 -6.03 -1.39 -17.33
N THR A 339 -7.31 -1.51 -17.69
CA THR A 339 -7.77 -1.85 -19.05
C THR A 339 -8.08 -0.64 -19.91
N HIS A 340 -7.96 0.58 -19.35
CA HIS A 340 -8.26 1.82 -20.08
C HIS A 340 -7.35 2.00 -21.31
N PRO A 341 -7.86 2.51 -22.46
CA PRO A 341 -7.07 2.69 -23.69
C PRO A 341 -5.77 3.45 -23.49
N TRP A 342 -5.75 4.45 -22.61
CA TRP A 342 -4.50 5.16 -22.29
C TRP A 342 -3.48 4.24 -21.62
N MET A 343 -3.87 3.38 -20.70
CA MET A 343 -2.99 2.43 -20.02
C MET A 343 -2.48 1.34 -20.96
N MET A 344 -3.30 0.94 -21.92
CA MET A 344 -2.99 -0.12 -22.90
C MET A 344 -2.20 0.38 -24.10
N LYS A 345 -2.13 1.70 -24.36
CA LYS A 345 -1.49 2.28 -25.56
C LYS A 345 -0.03 1.87 -25.70
N GLY A 346 0.25 1.03 -26.70
CA GLY A 346 1.58 0.47 -26.99
C GLY A 346 1.94 -0.79 -26.19
N PHE A 347 0.92 -1.47 -25.64
CA PHE A 347 1.04 -2.77 -24.97
C PHE A 347 -0.10 -3.68 -25.38
N ASP A 348 0.22 -4.96 -25.61
CA ASP A 348 -0.74 -5.99 -26.01
C ASP A 348 -1.35 -6.73 -24.81
N TYR A 349 -0.91 -6.40 -23.59
CA TYR A 349 -1.35 -7.06 -22.36
C TYR A 349 -1.53 -6.06 -21.22
N VAL A 350 -2.40 -6.40 -20.28
CA VAL A 350 -2.51 -5.72 -18.98
C VAL A 350 -1.32 -6.15 -18.13
N GLU A 351 -0.70 -5.19 -17.42
CA GLU A 351 0.39 -5.52 -16.49
C GLU A 351 -0.11 -6.53 -15.45
N PRO A 352 0.56 -7.68 -15.26
CA PRO A 352 0.09 -8.71 -14.37
C PRO A 352 0.14 -8.28 -12.91
N ALA A 353 -0.81 -8.72 -12.11
CA ALA A 353 -0.84 -8.48 -10.67
C ALA A 353 0.10 -9.39 -9.88
N HIS A 354 0.83 -10.30 -10.53
CA HIS A 354 1.79 -11.23 -9.91
C HIS A 354 1.22 -11.99 -8.69
N LEU A 355 -0.06 -12.35 -8.77
CA LEU A 355 -0.70 -13.09 -7.69
C LEU A 355 -0.14 -14.53 -7.62
N PRO A 356 0.24 -15.01 -6.43
CA PRO A 356 0.63 -16.40 -6.28
C PRO A 356 -0.58 -17.32 -6.51
N ALA A 357 -0.33 -18.48 -7.11
CA ALA A 357 -1.33 -19.54 -7.14
C ALA A 357 -1.69 -19.94 -5.71
N ARG A 358 -2.98 -19.93 -5.39
CA ARG A 358 -3.49 -20.28 -4.07
C ARG A 358 -4.38 -21.50 -4.16
N VAL A 359 -4.12 -22.44 -3.27
CA VAL A 359 -5.02 -23.57 -3.05
C VAL A 359 -5.92 -23.21 -1.87
N PRO A 360 -7.25 -23.32 -2.00
CA PRO A 360 -8.15 -23.09 -0.89
C PRO A 360 -7.84 -24.00 0.28
N LEU A 361 -7.89 -23.47 1.49
CA LEU A 361 -7.72 -24.24 2.71
C LEU A 361 -8.90 -25.21 2.90
N ARG A 362 -8.61 -26.39 3.42
CA ARG A 362 -9.63 -27.38 3.79
C ARG A 362 -9.63 -27.58 5.30
N PRO A 363 -10.74 -28.04 5.91
CA PRO A 363 -10.74 -28.44 7.32
C PRO A 363 -9.60 -29.44 7.60
N GLY A 364 -8.84 -29.19 8.65
CA GLY A 364 -7.67 -30.00 9.05
C GLY A 364 -6.35 -29.61 8.38
N MET A 365 -6.32 -28.61 7.47
CA MET A 365 -5.09 -28.11 6.84
C MET A 365 -4.49 -26.88 7.53
N LEU A 366 -5.02 -26.48 8.68
CA LEU A 366 -4.51 -25.31 9.42
C LEU A 366 -3.15 -25.63 10.02
N ASP A 367 -2.14 -24.82 9.65
CA ASP A 367 -0.80 -24.92 10.25
C ASP A 367 -0.74 -24.11 11.54
N ARG A 368 -0.51 -24.80 12.64
CA ARG A 368 -0.47 -24.19 13.97
C ARG A 368 0.69 -23.19 14.12
N ALA A 369 1.83 -23.47 13.52
CA ALA A 369 2.98 -22.57 13.57
C ALA A 369 2.68 -21.25 12.84
N VAL A 370 1.91 -21.31 11.73
CA VAL A 370 1.44 -20.11 11.02
C VAL A 370 0.47 -19.33 11.90
N ILE A 371 -0.49 -20.00 12.56
CA ILE A 371 -1.46 -19.34 13.45
C ILE A 371 -0.75 -18.65 14.63
N GLU A 372 0.20 -19.31 15.26
CA GLU A 372 0.99 -18.77 16.36
C GLU A 372 1.84 -17.56 15.91
N GLY A 373 2.25 -17.52 14.63
CA GLY A 373 2.95 -16.39 14.00
C GLY A 373 2.06 -15.21 13.57
N MET A 374 0.71 -15.32 13.65
CA MET A 374 -0.22 -14.27 13.23
C MET A 374 -0.32 -13.15 14.27
N THR A 375 0.68 -12.27 14.27
CA THR A 375 0.78 -11.11 15.17
C THR A 375 0.58 -9.79 14.42
N GLY A 376 0.28 -8.70 15.14
CA GLY A 376 0.15 -7.34 14.59
C GLY A 376 -1.22 -6.97 14.02
N PHE A 377 -2.17 -7.89 13.94
CA PHE A 377 -3.51 -7.69 13.35
C PHE A 377 -4.66 -7.73 14.37
N GLU A 378 -4.37 -7.98 15.64
CA GLU A 378 -5.39 -8.08 16.73
C GLU A 378 -6.47 -9.14 16.47
N PHE A 379 -6.12 -10.26 15.83
CA PHE A 379 -7.06 -11.35 15.55
C PHE A 379 -7.48 -12.14 16.79
N GLY A 380 -6.80 -11.97 17.90
CA GLY A 380 -6.97 -12.70 19.14
C GLY A 380 -5.81 -13.65 19.45
N THR A 381 -6.02 -14.56 20.38
CA THR A 381 -5.07 -15.62 20.73
C THR A 381 -5.05 -16.72 19.68
N ALA A 382 -3.99 -17.52 19.61
CA ALA A 382 -3.88 -18.62 18.66
C ALA A 382 -5.08 -19.60 18.71
N PRO A 383 -5.59 -20.01 19.86
CA PRO A 383 -6.81 -20.83 19.94
C PRO A 383 -8.07 -20.15 19.39
N GLU A 384 -8.24 -18.84 19.64
CA GLU A 384 -9.37 -18.07 19.10
C GLU A 384 -9.29 -17.94 17.58
N ILE A 385 -8.10 -17.71 17.03
CA ILE A 385 -7.85 -17.64 15.58
C ILE A 385 -8.19 -19.01 14.97
N GLU A 386 -7.68 -20.10 15.53
CA GLU A 386 -7.93 -21.46 15.05
C GLU A 386 -9.42 -21.80 15.07
N ALA A 387 -10.13 -21.48 16.14
CA ALA A 387 -11.56 -21.71 16.25
C ALA A 387 -12.35 -20.96 15.14
N ARG A 388 -12.07 -19.66 14.94
CA ARG A 388 -12.73 -18.85 13.90
C ARG A 388 -12.41 -19.34 12.48
N LEU A 389 -11.17 -19.76 12.22
CA LEU A 389 -10.80 -20.31 10.93
C LEU A 389 -11.53 -21.64 10.67
N ASN A 390 -11.60 -22.53 11.65
CA ASN A 390 -12.34 -23.79 11.54
C ASN A 390 -13.85 -23.57 11.32
N GLU A 391 -14.45 -22.58 11.99
CA GLU A 391 -15.84 -22.18 11.76
C GLU A 391 -16.04 -21.68 10.34
N LEU A 392 -15.17 -20.78 9.85
CA LEU A 392 -15.22 -20.26 8.48
C LEU A 392 -15.09 -21.39 7.46
N LEU A 393 -14.11 -22.28 7.63
CA LEU A 393 -13.86 -23.39 6.70
C LEU A 393 -15.04 -24.36 6.61
N ARG A 394 -15.86 -24.48 7.66
CA ARG A 394 -17.06 -25.33 7.70
C ARG A 394 -18.32 -24.60 7.26
N SER A 395 -18.29 -23.29 7.07
CA SER A 395 -19.47 -22.52 6.68
C SER A 395 -19.96 -22.91 5.28
N ASP A 396 -21.28 -22.91 5.08
CA ASP A 396 -21.91 -23.23 3.81
C ASP A 396 -21.40 -22.33 2.66
N GLY A 397 -21.19 -21.04 2.95
CA GLY A 397 -20.66 -20.09 1.98
C GLY A 397 -19.25 -20.43 1.50
N TYR A 398 -18.37 -20.84 2.42
CA TYR A 398 -17.02 -21.26 2.06
C TYR A 398 -17.02 -22.57 1.28
N GLN A 399 -17.81 -23.55 1.70
CA GLN A 399 -17.93 -24.84 1.04
C GLN A 399 -18.50 -24.72 -0.37
N ALA A 400 -19.49 -23.85 -0.59
CA ALA A 400 -20.00 -23.55 -1.91
C ALA A 400 -18.94 -22.88 -2.82
N ALA A 401 -18.15 -21.93 -2.28
CA ALA A 401 -17.07 -21.30 -3.00
C ALA A 401 -15.94 -22.29 -3.35
N LEU A 402 -15.63 -23.21 -2.44
CA LEU A 402 -14.64 -24.27 -2.65
C LEU A 402 -15.10 -25.23 -3.78
N ALA A 403 -16.34 -25.66 -3.76
CA ALA A 403 -16.90 -26.52 -4.79
C ALA A 403 -16.88 -25.85 -6.18
N HIS A 404 -17.21 -24.56 -6.24
CA HIS A 404 -17.12 -23.79 -7.48
C HIS A 404 -15.68 -23.66 -8.00
N TRP A 405 -14.71 -23.43 -7.11
CA TRP A 405 -13.29 -23.40 -7.47
C TRP A 405 -12.81 -24.77 -8.00
N GLU A 406 -13.20 -25.88 -7.37
CA GLU A 406 -12.86 -27.25 -7.82
C GLU A 406 -13.43 -27.56 -9.21
N GLN A 407 -14.66 -27.13 -9.49
CA GLN A 407 -15.27 -27.25 -10.81
C GLN A 407 -14.52 -26.48 -11.90
N GLN A 408 -14.00 -25.30 -11.57
CA GLN A 408 -13.19 -24.51 -12.50
C GLN A 408 -11.83 -25.15 -12.81
N GLN A 409 -11.25 -25.88 -11.86
CA GLN A 409 -9.97 -26.57 -12.05
C GLN A 409 -10.11 -27.89 -12.84
N ASN A 410 -11.28 -28.55 -12.78
CA ASN A 410 -11.56 -29.80 -13.47
C ASN A 410 -12.85 -29.68 -14.32
N PRO A 411 -12.82 -28.92 -15.42
CA PRO A 411 -14.04 -28.77 -16.27
C PRO A 411 -14.51 -30.08 -16.90
N GLY A 412 -13.65 -31.10 -17.01
CA GLY A 412 -14.01 -32.43 -17.53
C GLY A 412 -14.79 -33.31 -16.54
N ALA A 413 -14.72 -33.06 -15.25
CA ALA A 413 -15.46 -33.84 -14.25
C ALA A 413 -16.94 -33.48 -14.20
N ALA A 414 -17.29 -32.26 -14.60
CA ALA A 414 -18.69 -31.80 -14.67
C ALA A 414 -19.46 -32.42 -15.82
N THR A 415 -18.82 -32.71 -16.95
CA THR A 415 -19.38 -33.35 -18.13
C THR A 415 -19.70 -34.83 -17.86
N THR A 416 -18.81 -35.55 -17.20
CA THR A 416 -19.03 -36.97 -16.83
C THR A 416 -20.14 -37.16 -15.80
N ALA A 417 -20.29 -36.24 -14.84
CA ALA A 417 -21.38 -36.29 -13.84
C ALA A 417 -22.75 -35.92 -14.45
N ALA A 418 -22.78 -35.05 -15.47
CA ALA A 418 -23.99 -34.73 -16.23
C ALA A 418 -24.41 -35.87 -17.19
N GLU A 419 -23.43 -36.50 -17.83
CA GLU A 419 -23.66 -37.69 -18.69
C GLU A 419 -24.10 -38.90 -17.87
N GLN A 420 -23.57 -39.15 -16.68
CA GLN A 420 -24.04 -40.23 -15.80
C GLN A 420 -25.45 -39.99 -15.23
N ARG A 421 -25.86 -38.73 -15.02
CA ARG A 421 -27.25 -38.42 -14.65
C ARG A 421 -28.22 -38.56 -15.79
N SER A 422 -27.82 -38.32 -17.04
CA SER A 422 -28.68 -38.52 -18.20
C SER A 422 -28.85 -40.03 -18.53
N THR A 423 -27.81 -40.84 -18.38
CA THR A 423 -27.87 -42.30 -18.60
C THR A 423 -28.71 -43.02 -17.52
N ASN A 424 -28.59 -42.63 -16.22
CA ASN A 424 -29.44 -43.19 -15.17
C ASN A 424 -30.91 -42.74 -15.27
N GLY A 425 -31.18 -41.55 -15.81
CA GLY A 425 -32.57 -41.06 -16.06
C GLY A 425 -33.26 -41.80 -17.20
N ASP A 426 -32.52 -42.26 -18.20
CA ASP A 426 -33.05 -43.04 -19.30
C ASP A 426 -33.26 -44.54 -18.96
N GLU A 427 -32.41 -45.11 -18.07
CA GLU A 427 -32.66 -46.47 -17.54
C GLU A 427 -33.88 -46.54 -16.60
N GLU A 428 -34.15 -45.53 -15.78
CA GLU A 428 -35.37 -45.49 -14.94
C GLU A 428 -36.62 -45.29 -15.80
N ARG A 429 -36.58 -44.52 -16.89
CA ARG A 429 -37.68 -44.37 -17.83
C ARG A 429 -37.97 -45.67 -18.63
N SER A 430 -36.92 -46.37 -19.08
CA SER A 430 -37.09 -47.64 -19.82
C SER A 430 -37.65 -48.75 -18.91
N ASN A 431 -37.29 -48.82 -17.66
CA ASN A 431 -37.82 -49.77 -16.67
C ASN A 431 -39.28 -49.44 -16.29
N SER A 432 -39.67 -48.16 -16.25
CA SER A 432 -41.09 -47.78 -15.97
C SER A 432 -42.02 -48.05 -17.16
N GLU A 433 -41.55 -47.99 -18.40
CA GLU A 433 -42.32 -48.37 -19.58
C GLU A 433 -42.47 -49.89 -19.78
N GLN A 434 -41.44 -50.67 -19.44
CA GLN A 434 -41.56 -52.14 -19.45
C GLN A 434 -42.47 -52.67 -18.32
N GLY A 435 -42.57 -52.00 -17.17
CA GLY A 435 -43.49 -52.30 -16.10
C GLY A 435 -44.97 -52.04 -16.49
N ARG A 436 -45.26 -50.98 -17.24
CA ARG A 436 -46.60 -50.64 -17.72
C ARG A 436 -47.10 -51.58 -18.83
N ASN A 437 -46.25 -52.06 -19.71
CA ASN A 437 -46.61 -53.00 -20.78
C ASN A 437 -46.81 -54.43 -20.27
N ARG A 438 -46.34 -54.84 -19.09
CA ARG A 438 -46.62 -56.12 -18.46
C ARG A 438 -47.99 -56.18 -17.76
N LEU A 439 -48.47 -55.04 -17.26
CA LEU A 439 -49.78 -54.98 -16.57
C LEU A 439 -50.97 -54.87 -17.54
N SER A 440 -50.78 -54.41 -18.81
CA SER A 440 -51.84 -54.34 -19.81
C SER A 440 -52.13 -55.67 -20.54
N ARG A 441 -51.28 -56.72 -20.40
CA ARG A 441 -51.49 -58.06 -21.01
C ARG A 441 -52.14 -59.09 -20.10
N SER A 442 -52.46 -58.75 -18.83
CA SER A 442 -53.09 -59.66 -17.88
C SER A 442 -54.62 -59.42 -17.67
N PHE A 443 -55.26 -58.52 -18.47
CA PHE A 443 -56.70 -58.21 -18.37
C PHE A 443 -57.45 -58.35 -19.74
N SER A 444 -57.04 -59.28 -20.53
CA SER A 444 -57.88 -59.69 -21.66
C SER A 444 -57.65 -61.16 -21.92
N GLY A 445 -58.49 -61.92 -21.21
CA GLY A 445 -58.65 -63.35 -21.35
C GLY A 445 -59.81 -63.80 -20.43
#